data_a63e1f323426b1208578a97323275393
#
_entry.id   a63e1f323426b1208578a97323275393
#
_cell.length_a   1.000
_cell.length_b   1.000
_cell.length_c   1.000
_cell.angle_alpha   90.00
_cell.angle_beta   90.00
_cell.angle_gamma   90.00
#
_symmetry.space_group_name_H-M   'P 1'
#
loop_
_entity.id
_entity.type
_entity.pdbx_description
1 polymer ?
#
loop_
_entity_poly.entity_id
_entity_poly.type
_entity_poly.pdbx_seq_one_letter_code
_entity_poly.pdbx_strand_id
1 'polypeptide(L)'
;HNEGFSTMCGHAIIAVTMVAVETGMIEVREPETMVRIDTPAGMVTSYARVAHGKVASVHFHNVPSFVLALDEIVDVPGIGKITYDIAFGGAFYAFVDADQLGLDLTPENFRTLIDQGMAIKRAVMKNHAITHPFEADLNFLYGTIFVGSALAEGSHSRNVCIFAEGEVDRSPTGTGVSARLA
;
A
#
# COMPACT_ATOMS: atom_id res chain seq x y z
N HIS A 1 1.84 11.08 7.50
CA HIS A 1 2.87 10.36 8.26
C HIS A 1 4.11 11.26 8.47
N ASN A 2 5.13 10.75 9.14
CA ASN A 2 6.31 11.55 9.54
C ASN A 2 7.03 12.22 8.36
N GLU A 3 7.06 11.55 7.21
CA GLU A 3 7.81 11.97 6.02
C GLU A 3 6.95 12.76 5.01
N GLY A 4 5.80 13.24 5.43
CA GLY A 4 4.90 14.04 4.60
C GLY A 4 3.54 13.40 4.36
N PHE A 5 3.01 13.56 3.16
CA PHE A 5 1.67 13.10 2.80
C PHE A 5 1.71 11.79 2.02
N SER A 6 0.76 10.91 2.30
CA SER A 6 0.45 9.77 1.46
C SER A 6 -0.67 10.14 0.48
N THR A 7 -0.71 9.50 -0.66
CA THR A 7 -1.73 9.72 -1.68
C THR A 7 -3.08 9.12 -1.28
N MET A 8 -3.05 8.00 -0.55
CA MET A 8 -4.21 7.33 0.03
C MET A 8 -3.72 6.37 1.12
N CYS A 9 -4.51 6.19 2.17
CA CYS A 9 -4.22 5.26 3.26
C CYS A 9 -5.50 4.56 3.71
N GLY A 10 -5.57 3.24 3.53
CA GLY A 10 -6.74 2.45 3.90
C GLY A 10 -7.09 2.54 5.40
N HIS A 11 -6.09 2.57 6.28
CA HIS A 11 -6.30 2.79 7.71
C HIS A 11 -6.97 4.14 7.99
N ALA A 12 -6.50 5.21 7.32
CA ALA A 12 -7.08 6.53 7.48
C ALA A 12 -8.52 6.58 6.97
N ILE A 13 -8.83 5.93 5.85
CA ILE A 13 -10.20 5.81 5.33
C ILE A 13 -11.12 5.18 6.37
N ILE A 14 -10.72 4.07 6.96
CA ILE A 14 -11.51 3.39 8.00
C ILE A 14 -11.70 4.31 9.21
N ALA A 15 -10.62 4.91 9.70
CA ALA A 15 -10.66 5.79 10.88
C ALA A 15 -11.50 7.06 10.65
N VAL A 16 -11.30 7.75 9.51
CA VAL A 16 -12.04 8.98 9.16
C VAL A 16 -13.52 8.68 9.00
N THR A 17 -13.88 7.57 8.35
CA THR A 17 -15.28 7.14 8.20
C THR A 17 -15.91 6.90 9.57
N MET A 18 -15.24 6.17 10.45
CA MET A 18 -15.73 5.88 11.80
C MET A 18 -15.93 7.19 12.60
N VAL A 19 -14.93 8.07 12.60
CA VAL A 19 -15.00 9.37 13.29
C VAL A 19 -16.14 10.23 12.73
N ALA A 20 -16.27 10.36 11.41
CA ALA A 20 -17.29 11.17 10.79
C ALA A 20 -18.71 10.71 11.15
N VAL A 21 -18.92 9.40 11.22
CA VAL A 21 -20.21 8.81 11.62
C VAL A 21 -20.46 9.02 13.12
N GLU A 22 -19.51 8.66 13.98
CA GLU A 22 -19.72 8.64 15.43
C GLU A 22 -19.74 10.03 16.08
N THR A 23 -19.13 11.03 15.43
CA THR A 23 -19.14 12.42 15.89
C THR A 23 -20.29 13.25 15.30
N GLY A 24 -21.11 12.66 14.43
CA GLY A 24 -22.24 13.34 13.78
C GLY A 24 -21.82 14.39 12.74
N MET A 25 -20.60 14.27 12.17
CA MET A 25 -20.17 15.15 11.07
C MET A 25 -20.98 14.91 9.79
N ILE A 26 -21.57 13.74 9.66
CA ILE A 26 -22.43 13.33 8.55
C ILE A 26 -23.73 12.72 9.09
N GLU A 27 -24.79 12.76 8.26
CA GLU A 27 -26.05 12.11 8.59
C GLU A 27 -25.88 10.59 8.63
N VAL A 28 -26.23 9.99 9.77
CA VAL A 28 -26.12 8.55 9.99
C VAL A 28 -27.37 7.83 9.47
N ARG A 29 -27.17 6.74 8.76
CA ARG A 29 -28.21 5.83 8.27
C ARG A 29 -27.90 4.41 8.73
N GLU A 30 -28.88 3.76 9.35
CA GLU A 30 -28.80 2.34 9.68
C GLU A 30 -29.50 1.49 8.58
N PRO A 31 -29.02 0.31 8.29
CA PRO A 31 -27.89 -0.41 8.90
C PRO A 31 -26.53 -0.02 8.31
N GLU A 32 -26.49 0.84 7.28
CA GLU A 32 -25.25 1.20 6.60
C GLU A 32 -25.26 2.67 6.17
N THR A 33 -24.16 3.35 6.48
CA THR A 33 -23.90 4.73 6.09
C THR A 33 -22.78 4.79 5.06
N MET A 34 -23.08 5.32 3.89
CA MET A 34 -22.08 5.54 2.83
C MET A 34 -21.42 6.91 3.01
N VAL A 35 -20.09 6.92 2.92
CA VAL A 35 -19.26 8.14 3.00
C VAL A 35 -18.35 8.20 1.78
N ARG A 36 -18.36 9.31 1.07
CA ARG A 36 -17.42 9.59 -0.02
C ARG A 36 -16.31 10.46 0.49
N ILE A 37 -15.07 10.03 0.25
CA ILE A 37 -13.85 10.69 0.72
C ILE A 37 -13.00 11.02 -0.49
N ASP A 38 -12.75 12.29 -0.71
CA ASP A 38 -11.83 12.75 -1.75
C ASP A 38 -10.41 12.63 -1.24
N THR A 39 -9.55 11.93 -2.00
CA THR A 39 -8.15 11.72 -1.67
C THR A 39 -7.25 12.14 -2.84
N PRO A 40 -5.96 12.41 -2.63
CA PRO A 40 -5.06 12.68 -3.74
C PRO A 40 -5.04 11.58 -4.81
N ALA A 41 -5.28 10.32 -4.43
CA ALA A 41 -5.37 9.20 -5.36
C ALA A 41 -6.72 9.08 -6.08
N GLY A 42 -7.72 9.89 -5.70
CA GLY A 42 -9.08 9.88 -6.24
C GLY A 42 -10.17 9.63 -5.19
N MET A 43 -11.40 9.52 -5.66
CA MET A 43 -12.56 9.31 -4.82
C MET A 43 -12.62 7.90 -4.25
N VAL A 44 -12.66 7.79 -2.93
CA VAL A 44 -12.87 6.53 -2.20
C VAL A 44 -14.29 6.53 -1.62
N THR A 45 -15.04 5.46 -1.84
CA THR A 45 -16.36 5.27 -1.25
C THR A 45 -16.27 4.26 -0.11
N SER A 46 -16.50 4.70 1.10
CA SER A 46 -16.52 3.86 2.30
C SER A 46 -17.94 3.64 2.82
N TYR A 47 -18.12 2.55 3.52
CA TYR A 47 -19.40 2.11 4.08
C TYR A 47 -19.20 1.75 5.54
N ALA A 48 -19.87 2.47 6.41
CA ALA A 48 -19.92 2.18 7.84
C ALA A 48 -21.18 1.38 8.16
N ARG A 49 -21.02 0.16 8.65
CA ARG A 49 -22.12 -0.61 9.22
C ARG A 49 -22.41 -0.07 10.60
N VAL A 50 -23.62 0.46 10.77
CA VAL A 50 -24.06 1.10 12.01
C VAL A 50 -25.11 0.25 12.70
N ALA A 51 -24.95 0.07 14.01
CA ALA A 51 -25.91 -0.62 14.87
C ALA A 51 -25.99 0.10 16.22
N HIS A 52 -27.19 0.44 16.64
CA HIS A 52 -27.44 1.16 17.89
C HIS A 52 -26.65 2.48 17.99
N GLY A 53 -26.55 3.21 16.88
CA GLY A 53 -25.83 4.48 16.81
C GLY A 53 -24.30 4.38 16.88
N LYS A 54 -23.74 3.16 16.76
CA LYS A 54 -22.29 2.92 16.77
C LYS A 54 -21.82 2.21 15.51
N VAL A 55 -20.59 2.50 15.08
CA VAL A 55 -19.96 1.83 13.95
C VAL A 55 -19.45 0.47 14.38
N ALA A 56 -20.02 -0.58 13.78
CA ALA A 56 -19.62 -1.97 14.03
C ALA A 56 -18.44 -2.40 13.14
N SER A 57 -18.43 -1.92 11.89
CA SER A 57 -17.34 -2.19 10.93
C SER A 57 -17.34 -1.15 9.82
N VAL A 58 -16.19 -1.01 9.16
CA VAL A 58 -16.04 -0.16 7.97
C VAL A 58 -15.38 -0.97 6.87
N HIS A 59 -15.90 -0.88 5.66
CA HIS A 59 -15.23 -1.33 4.45
C HIS A 59 -15.26 -0.22 3.39
N PHE A 60 -14.45 -0.32 2.36
CA PHE A 60 -14.43 0.69 1.30
C PHE A 60 -14.07 0.09 -0.06
N HIS A 61 -14.53 0.76 -1.11
CA HIS A 61 -14.06 0.54 -2.46
C HIS A 61 -12.89 1.50 -2.72
N ASN A 62 -11.72 0.92 -2.93
CA ASN A 62 -10.51 1.67 -3.24
C ASN A 62 -10.58 2.28 -4.64
N VAL A 63 -9.65 3.18 -4.95
CA VAL A 63 -9.39 3.62 -6.32
C VAL A 63 -8.99 2.42 -7.19
N PRO A 64 -9.20 2.47 -8.53
CA PRO A 64 -8.78 1.40 -9.42
C PRO A 64 -7.30 1.07 -9.29
N SER A 65 -6.97 -0.20 -9.33
CA SER A 65 -5.60 -0.69 -9.38
C SER A 65 -5.20 -1.09 -10.80
N PHE A 66 -3.92 -0.95 -11.13
CA PHE A 66 -3.37 -1.35 -12.43
C PHE A 66 -1.88 -1.66 -12.35
N VAL A 67 -1.41 -2.47 -13.28
CA VAL A 67 0.02 -2.77 -13.45
C VAL A 67 0.66 -1.69 -14.33
N LEU A 68 1.80 -1.15 -13.90
CA LEU A 68 2.62 -0.24 -14.70
C LEU A 68 3.69 -1.00 -15.49
N ALA A 69 4.37 -1.95 -14.86
CA ALA A 69 5.43 -2.74 -15.48
C ALA A 69 5.54 -4.12 -14.82
N LEU A 70 5.94 -5.13 -15.60
CA LEU A 70 6.18 -6.49 -15.13
C LEU A 70 7.57 -6.95 -15.56
N ASP A 71 8.17 -7.82 -14.74
CA ASP A 71 9.45 -8.50 -15.02
C ASP A 71 10.62 -7.56 -15.35
N GLU A 72 10.57 -6.34 -14.81
CA GLU A 72 11.65 -5.36 -14.98
C GLU A 72 12.90 -5.77 -14.20
N ILE A 73 14.07 -5.37 -14.70
CA ILE A 73 15.35 -5.69 -14.07
C ILE A 73 16.07 -4.40 -13.70
N VAL A 74 16.58 -4.34 -12.46
CA VAL A 74 17.45 -3.25 -12.00
C VAL A 74 18.70 -3.80 -11.31
N ASP A 75 19.82 -3.14 -11.53
CA ASP A 75 21.07 -3.41 -10.78
C ASP A 75 21.10 -2.51 -9.54
N VAL A 76 21.01 -3.13 -8.37
CA VAL A 76 20.96 -2.44 -7.08
C VAL A 76 22.35 -2.47 -6.45
N PRO A 77 22.97 -1.30 -6.17
CA PRO A 77 24.30 -1.27 -5.55
C PRO A 77 24.37 -2.05 -4.24
N GLY A 78 25.32 -2.97 -4.16
CA GLY A 78 25.52 -3.82 -2.99
C GLY A 78 24.60 -5.05 -2.89
N ILE A 79 23.63 -5.18 -3.80
CA ILE A 79 22.69 -6.31 -3.86
C ILE A 79 22.89 -7.10 -5.18
N GLY A 80 23.00 -6.36 -6.30
CA GLY A 80 23.09 -6.95 -7.64
C GLY A 80 21.78 -6.81 -8.42
N LYS A 81 21.65 -7.61 -9.48
CA LYS A 81 20.47 -7.59 -10.35
C LYS A 81 19.29 -8.28 -9.69
N ILE A 82 18.16 -7.59 -9.67
CA ILE A 82 16.88 -8.12 -9.20
C ILE A 82 15.80 -7.93 -10.25
N THR A 83 14.82 -8.80 -10.24
CA THR A 83 13.57 -8.66 -11.00
C THR A 83 12.50 -8.05 -10.11
N TYR A 84 11.69 -7.15 -10.65
CA TYR A 84 10.62 -6.48 -9.92
C TYR A 84 9.44 -6.13 -10.83
N ASP A 85 8.27 -5.99 -10.22
CA ASP A 85 7.07 -5.47 -10.87
C ASP A 85 6.73 -4.10 -10.28
N ILE A 86 5.99 -3.27 -11.04
CA ILE A 86 5.43 -2.02 -10.54
C ILE A 86 3.94 -2.01 -10.75
N ALA A 87 3.18 -1.77 -9.70
CA ALA A 87 1.74 -1.62 -9.77
C ALA A 87 1.24 -0.50 -8.86
N PHE A 88 0.05 0.02 -9.19
CA PHE A 88 -0.67 1.06 -8.49
C PHE A 88 -1.94 0.52 -7.83
N GLY A 89 -2.20 0.96 -6.60
CA GLY A 89 -3.44 0.67 -5.88
C GLY A 89 -3.83 1.80 -4.92
N GLY A 90 -3.54 3.05 -5.33
CA GLY A 90 -3.64 4.26 -4.52
C GLY A 90 -2.27 4.89 -4.24
N ALA A 91 -1.20 4.13 -4.43
CA ALA A 91 0.19 4.54 -4.53
C ALA A 91 0.94 3.50 -5.38
N PHE A 92 2.07 3.89 -5.98
CA PHE A 92 2.93 2.94 -6.69
C PHE A 92 3.89 2.23 -5.77
N TYR A 93 4.04 0.93 -5.99
CA TYR A 93 4.98 0.08 -5.28
C TYR A 93 5.80 -0.77 -6.26
N ALA A 94 7.06 -0.98 -5.91
CA ALA A 94 7.88 -2.03 -6.52
C ALA A 94 7.69 -3.33 -5.73
N PHE A 95 7.31 -4.40 -6.39
CA PHE A 95 7.14 -5.73 -5.81
C PHE A 95 8.35 -6.57 -6.12
N VAL A 96 8.91 -7.19 -5.11
CA VAL A 96 10.13 -8.00 -5.21
C VAL A 96 9.91 -9.32 -4.47
N ASP A 97 10.19 -10.42 -5.13
CA ASP A 97 10.22 -11.72 -4.47
C ASP A 97 11.41 -11.77 -3.51
N ALA A 98 11.14 -12.00 -2.23
CA ALA A 98 12.14 -12.04 -1.18
C ALA A 98 13.15 -13.20 -1.38
N ASP A 99 12.74 -14.27 -2.02
CA ASP A 99 13.58 -15.44 -2.29
C ASP A 99 14.74 -15.09 -3.23
N GLN A 100 14.60 -14.12 -4.15
CA GLN A 100 15.69 -13.61 -4.98
C GLN A 100 16.88 -13.10 -4.17
N LEU A 101 16.60 -12.62 -2.95
CA LEU A 101 17.57 -12.00 -2.06
C LEU A 101 18.01 -12.94 -0.94
N GLY A 102 17.44 -14.15 -0.86
CA GLY A 102 17.60 -15.04 0.27
C GLY A 102 17.13 -14.40 1.59
N LEU A 103 16.09 -13.57 1.53
CA LEU A 103 15.67 -12.72 2.63
C LEU A 103 14.37 -13.24 3.28
N ASP A 104 14.48 -13.73 4.49
CA ASP A 104 13.32 -14.10 5.28
C ASP A 104 12.55 -12.89 5.78
N LEU A 105 11.23 -12.89 5.57
CA LEU A 105 10.32 -11.83 6.02
C LEU A 105 9.96 -12.02 7.50
N THR A 106 10.96 -11.88 8.39
CA THR A 106 10.82 -12.06 9.84
C THR A 106 11.30 -10.83 10.60
N PRO A 107 10.86 -10.65 11.87
CA PRO A 107 11.30 -9.53 12.70
C PRO A 107 12.81 -9.45 12.91
N GLU A 108 13.52 -10.57 12.91
CA GLU A 108 14.97 -10.64 13.06
C GLU A 108 15.69 -9.92 11.92
N ASN A 109 15.10 -9.94 10.73
CA ASN A 109 15.64 -9.29 9.54
C ASN A 109 15.19 -7.83 9.36
N PHE A 110 14.55 -7.24 10.37
CA PHE A 110 13.94 -5.90 10.31
C PHE A 110 14.88 -4.84 9.69
N ARG A 111 16.14 -4.79 10.14
CA ARG A 111 17.13 -3.83 9.63
C ARG A 111 17.50 -4.09 8.18
N THR A 112 17.75 -5.35 7.84
CA THR A 112 18.09 -5.78 6.49
C THR A 112 16.96 -5.49 5.50
N LEU A 113 15.71 -5.72 5.93
CA LEU A 113 14.52 -5.39 5.14
C LEU A 113 14.45 -3.89 4.82
N ILE A 114 14.69 -3.02 5.81
CA ILE A 114 14.71 -1.57 5.58
C ILE A 114 15.82 -1.19 4.61
N ASP A 115 17.05 -1.62 4.88
CA ASP A 115 18.23 -1.24 4.09
C ASP A 115 18.08 -1.69 2.63
N GLN A 116 17.68 -2.94 2.40
CA GLN A 116 17.47 -3.48 1.06
C GLN A 116 16.25 -2.85 0.37
N GLY A 117 15.12 -2.70 1.08
CA GLY A 117 13.92 -2.07 0.53
C GLY A 117 14.16 -0.64 0.07
N MET A 118 14.93 0.13 0.84
CA MET A 118 15.30 1.49 0.46
C MET A 118 16.33 1.55 -0.68
N ALA A 119 17.29 0.61 -0.70
CA ALA A 119 18.25 0.52 -1.81
C ALA A 119 17.52 0.21 -3.14
N ILE A 120 16.58 -0.74 -3.11
CA ILE A 120 15.75 -1.12 -4.26
C ILE A 120 14.88 0.07 -4.68
N LYS A 121 14.13 0.67 -3.76
CA LYS A 121 13.30 1.85 -4.05
C LYS A 121 14.09 2.92 -4.81
N ARG A 122 15.26 3.29 -4.30
CA ARG A 122 16.11 4.31 -4.91
C ARG A 122 16.65 3.89 -6.29
N ALA A 123 17.03 2.63 -6.45
CA ALA A 123 17.50 2.11 -7.72
C ALA A 123 16.38 2.10 -8.77
N VAL A 124 15.17 1.66 -8.40
CA VAL A 124 14.00 1.69 -9.28
C VAL A 124 13.66 3.12 -9.68
N MET A 125 13.55 4.06 -8.74
CA MET A 125 13.25 5.46 -9.01
C MET A 125 14.27 6.14 -9.95
N LYS A 126 15.53 5.68 -9.92
CA LYS A 126 16.57 6.20 -10.80
C LYS A 126 16.49 5.65 -12.22
N ASN A 127 16.01 4.42 -12.38
CA ASN A 127 16.08 3.67 -13.64
C ASN A 127 14.73 3.52 -14.34
N HIS A 128 13.61 3.74 -13.64
CA HIS A 128 12.27 3.59 -14.18
C HIS A 128 11.44 4.85 -13.94
N ALA A 129 10.84 5.38 -15.00
CA ALA A 129 9.93 6.52 -14.91
C ALA A 129 8.57 6.06 -14.36
N ILE A 130 8.22 6.51 -13.17
CA ILE A 130 6.90 6.23 -12.58
C ILE A 130 5.91 7.25 -13.12
N THR A 131 4.93 6.81 -13.89
CA THR A 131 3.97 7.69 -14.54
C THR A 131 2.54 7.18 -14.32
N HIS A 132 1.73 8.00 -13.65
CA HIS A 132 0.31 7.76 -13.54
C HIS A 132 -0.40 8.26 -14.81
N PRO A 133 -1.37 7.51 -15.38
CA PRO A 133 -1.95 7.84 -16.69
C PRO A 133 -2.75 9.15 -16.71
N PHE A 134 -3.20 9.66 -15.55
CA PHE A 134 -4.09 10.82 -15.48
C PHE A 134 -3.59 11.93 -14.54
N GLU A 135 -2.84 11.60 -13.49
CA GLU A 135 -2.50 12.50 -12.40
C GLU A 135 -1.00 12.57 -12.18
N ALA A 136 -0.38 13.69 -12.58
CA ALA A 136 1.07 13.87 -12.48
C ALA A 136 1.58 13.89 -11.02
N ASP A 137 0.77 14.36 -10.09
CA ASP A 137 1.11 14.41 -8.65
C ASP A 137 1.26 13.01 -8.02
N LEU A 138 0.79 11.96 -8.73
CA LEU A 138 0.98 10.57 -8.33
C LEU A 138 2.23 9.91 -8.93
N ASN A 139 3.04 10.63 -9.70
CA ASN A 139 4.22 10.12 -10.41
C ASN A 139 5.41 9.89 -9.48
N PHE A 140 5.26 9.02 -8.49
CA PHE A 140 6.37 8.64 -7.62
C PHE A 140 6.20 7.22 -7.05
N LEU A 141 7.32 6.57 -6.78
CA LEU A 141 7.34 5.26 -6.12
C LEU A 141 7.25 5.45 -4.60
N TYR A 142 6.19 4.94 -4.00
CA TYR A 142 5.97 5.10 -2.56
C TYR A 142 6.84 4.16 -1.72
N GLY A 143 7.01 2.92 -2.16
CA GLY A 143 7.78 1.94 -1.42
C GLY A 143 8.13 0.69 -2.21
N THR A 144 8.88 -0.19 -1.55
CA THR A 144 9.18 -1.55 -1.99
C THR A 144 8.39 -2.53 -1.14
N ILE A 145 7.73 -3.48 -1.77
CA ILE A 145 7.01 -4.56 -1.10
C ILE A 145 7.76 -5.88 -1.39
N PHE A 146 8.32 -6.46 -0.36
CA PHE A 146 8.84 -7.82 -0.41
C PHE A 146 7.70 -8.80 -0.29
N VAL A 147 7.67 -9.78 -1.19
CA VAL A 147 6.67 -10.84 -1.23
C VAL A 147 7.36 -12.16 -0.91
N GLY A 148 6.74 -12.99 -0.11
CA GLY A 148 7.24 -14.31 0.26
C GLY A 148 6.12 -15.32 0.48
N SER A 149 6.50 -16.56 0.70
CA SER A 149 5.58 -17.66 0.96
C SER A 149 4.74 -17.42 2.20
N ALA A 150 3.49 -17.86 2.18
CA ALA A 150 2.59 -17.78 3.32
C ALA A 150 3.08 -18.64 4.50
N LEU A 151 2.85 -18.15 5.72
CA LEU A 151 3.09 -18.92 6.95
C LEU A 151 1.80 -19.58 7.48
N ALA A 152 0.65 -18.94 7.23
CA ALA A 152 -0.64 -19.43 7.69
C ALA A 152 -1.31 -20.27 6.62
N GLU A 153 -1.94 -21.38 7.05
CA GLU A 153 -2.80 -22.19 6.17
C GLU A 153 -3.95 -21.33 5.60
N GLY A 154 -4.25 -21.50 4.33
CA GLY A 154 -5.29 -20.74 3.63
C GLY A 154 -4.86 -19.34 3.16
N SER A 155 -3.66 -18.88 3.50
CA SER A 155 -3.10 -17.64 2.97
C SER A 155 -2.33 -17.90 1.68
N HIS A 156 -2.46 -16.98 0.70
CA HIS A 156 -1.73 -17.09 -0.57
C HIS A 156 -0.24 -16.76 -0.41
N SER A 157 0.07 -15.72 0.34
CA SER A 157 1.43 -15.21 0.51
C SER A 157 1.49 -14.26 1.71
N ARG A 158 2.69 -13.83 2.05
CA ARG A 158 2.94 -12.72 2.99
C ARG A 158 3.72 -11.61 2.31
N ASN A 159 3.67 -10.42 2.87
CA ASN A 159 4.46 -9.30 2.40
C ASN A 159 4.95 -8.42 3.54
N VAL A 160 6.03 -7.70 3.27
CA VAL A 160 6.54 -6.61 4.12
C VAL A 160 6.77 -5.40 3.23
N CYS A 161 6.20 -4.26 3.61
CA CYS A 161 6.34 -3.01 2.89
C CYS A 161 7.35 -2.10 3.59
N ILE A 162 8.33 -1.64 2.84
CA ILE A 162 9.26 -0.57 3.21
C ILE A 162 8.90 0.66 2.40
N PHE A 163 8.47 1.72 3.07
CA PHE A 163 7.93 2.90 2.40
C PHE A 163 8.52 4.20 2.94
N ALA A 164 8.17 5.32 2.34
CA ALA A 164 8.66 6.66 2.67
C ALA A 164 10.20 6.70 2.78
N GLU A 165 10.78 6.99 3.94
CA GLU A 165 12.21 7.05 4.17
C GLU A 165 12.75 5.87 5.01
N GLY A 166 12.08 4.73 4.93
CA GLY A 166 12.51 3.48 5.57
C GLY A 166 11.60 3.00 6.70
N GLU A 167 10.33 3.42 6.67
CA GLU A 167 9.34 2.87 7.57
C GLU A 167 8.92 1.47 7.14
N VAL A 168 8.68 0.62 8.13
CA VAL A 168 8.08 -0.70 7.95
C VAL A 168 6.59 -0.62 8.27
N ASP A 169 5.75 -0.96 7.31
CA ASP A 169 4.31 -0.99 7.54
C ASP A 169 3.94 -2.18 8.44
N ARG A 170 3.30 -1.89 9.56
CA ARG A 170 2.77 -2.91 10.48
C ARG A 170 1.35 -3.37 10.09
N SER A 171 0.84 -2.83 9.01
CA SER A 171 -0.43 -3.22 8.42
C SER A 171 -0.23 -4.19 7.25
N PRO A 172 -1.31 -4.74 6.69
CA PRO A 172 -1.25 -5.46 5.41
C PRO A 172 -0.81 -4.60 4.22
N THR A 173 -0.67 -3.28 4.37
CA THR A 173 -0.45 -2.30 3.29
C THR A 173 -1.58 -2.33 2.28
N GLY A 174 -2.74 -1.77 2.64
CA GLY A 174 -3.97 -1.87 1.85
C GLY A 174 -3.83 -1.43 0.40
N THR A 175 -3.14 -0.30 0.13
CA THR A 175 -2.86 0.19 -1.22
C THR A 175 -1.90 -0.75 -1.98
N GLY A 176 -0.92 -1.33 -1.28
CA GLY A 176 0.00 -2.31 -1.85
C GLY A 176 -0.70 -3.64 -2.18
N VAL A 177 -1.56 -4.14 -1.29
CA VAL A 177 -2.37 -5.34 -1.58
C VAL A 177 -3.31 -5.11 -2.75
N SER A 178 -3.95 -3.93 -2.82
CA SER A 178 -4.79 -3.56 -3.98
C SER A 178 -3.98 -3.52 -5.28
N ALA A 179 -2.77 -2.94 -5.25
CA ALA A 179 -1.88 -2.91 -6.41
C ALA A 179 -1.47 -4.32 -6.86
N ARG A 180 -1.27 -5.24 -5.90
CA ARG A 180 -0.85 -6.62 -6.19
C ARG A 180 -1.97 -7.48 -6.79
N LEU A 181 -3.23 -7.08 -6.63
CA LEU A 181 -4.38 -7.77 -7.21
C LEU A 181 -4.67 -7.37 -8.65
N ALA A 182 -3.97 -6.36 -9.18
CA ALA A 182 -4.04 -5.96 -10.57
C ALA A 182 -3.29 -6.94 -11.47
#